data_b565dd375f74a8b9bd2701b580ced3a9
#
_entry.id   b565dd375f74a8b9bd2701b580ced3a9
#
_cell.length_a   1.000
_cell.length_b   1.000
_cell.length_c   1.000
_cell.angle_alpha   90.00
_cell.angle_beta   90.00
_cell.angle_gamma   90.00
#
_symmetry.space_group_name_H-M   'P 1'
#
loop_
_entity.id
_entity.type
_entity.pdbx_description
1 polymer ?
#
loop_
_entity_poly.entity_id
_entity_poly.type
_entity_poly.pdbx_seq_one_letter_code
_entity_poly.pdbx_strand_id
1 'polypeptide(L)'
;MNITMRRWWTVLSAGLAVVAVSLAAAAQTGPKTDSLQAGKSLIPTPVHTEQDDQRVLALFKGLRVADVVDGMDAAGLQDVGTMDPEIHPLWRDMQGLSHRFVGVAVTARYVPTQKPPAGKMAEAAYDEWAGDWYDRLSGEPFTDLIRRGTALVIEDAPAADVGSIGSYNILEWKIRGCVGVVTSGTARDTDEIALERVPLYLKKPGRGIRPGRNEVESVNRPVVCGGVLVIPGDIIVADGDGVVVVPRAHAEGVAKYARKIMESDQDGRRELYRKAGLKEDITLKK
;
A
#
# COMPACT_ATOMS: atom_id res chain seq x y z
N MET A 1 -81.88 -27.44 34.99
CA MET A 1 -82.67 -27.33 33.75
C MET A 1 -81.78 -26.67 32.71
N ASN A 2 -81.41 -27.45 31.71
CA ASN A 2 -80.44 -27.15 30.67
C ASN A 2 -80.91 -26.09 29.70
N ILE A 3 -79.99 -25.19 29.26
CA ILE A 3 -79.97 -24.67 27.90
C ILE A 3 -78.55 -24.34 27.52
N THR A 4 -78.04 -25.07 26.56
CA THR A 4 -76.75 -24.91 25.85
C THR A 4 -76.85 -23.80 24.82
N MET A 5 -75.87 -22.85 24.82
CA MET A 5 -75.68 -21.94 23.71
C MET A 5 -74.33 -22.26 23.02
N ARG A 6 -74.43 -22.74 21.80
CA ARG A 6 -73.25 -22.86 20.86
C ARG A 6 -72.95 -21.48 20.34
N ARG A 7 -71.66 -21.05 20.53
CA ARG A 7 -71.07 -19.92 19.81
C ARG A 7 -70.11 -20.46 18.75
N TRP A 8 -70.35 -20.07 17.52
CA TRP A 8 -69.48 -20.30 16.36
C TRP A 8 -68.39 -19.27 16.40
N TRP A 9 -67.10 -19.70 16.38
CA TRP A 9 -65.97 -18.87 16.11
C TRP A 9 -65.40 -19.25 14.74
N THR A 10 -65.56 -18.37 13.78
CA THR A 10 -64.84 -18.39 12.50
C THR A 10 -63.41 -17.96 12.74
N VAL A 11 -62.44 -18.88 12.56
CA VAL A 11 -61.03 -18.59 12.59
C VAL A 11 -60.59 -18.18 11.18
N LEU A 12 -60.26 -16.92 11.02
CA LEU A 12 -59.54 -16.42 9.84
C LEU A 12 -58.06 -16.85 9.97
N SER A 13 -57.65 -17.82 9.17
CA SER A 13 -56.24 -18.19 9.00
C SER A 13 -55.59 -17.18 8.06
N ALA A 14 -54.85 -16.21 8.64
CA ALA A 14 -53.95 -15.39 7.89
C ALA A 14 -52.65 -16.20 7.61
N GLY A 15 -52.47 -16.61 6.36
CA GLY A 15 -51.26 -17.29 5.93
C GLY A 15 -50.06 -16.33 5.92
N LEU A 16 -49.12 -16.50 6.85
CA LEU A 16 -47.82 -15.90 6.78
C LEU A 16 -47.00 -16.66 5.70
N ALA A 17 -46.79 -16.02 4.56
CA ALA A 17 -45.81 -16.48 3.60
C ALA A 17 -44.37 -16.14 4.12
N VAL A 18 -43.70 -17.14 4.68
CA VAL A 18 -42.29 -17.05 5.01
C VAL A 18 -41.51 -17.14 3.70
N VAL A 19 -41.03 -16.01 3.22
CA VAL A 19 -40.05 -15.97 2.11
C VAL A 19 -38.74 -16.43 2.69
N ALA A 20 -38.39 -17.69 2.50
CA ALA A 20 -37.04 -18.20 2.77
C ALA A 20 -36.07 -17.66 1.72
N VAL A 21 -35.34 -16.61 2.06
CA VAL A 21 -34.19 -16.17 1.30
C VAL A 21 -33.09 -17.20 1.56
N SER A 22 -32.94 -18.17 0.68
CA SER A 22 -31.79 -19.07 0.65
C SER A 22 -30.54 -18.26 0.22
N LEU A 23 -29.77 -17.83 1.21
CA LEU A 23 -28.37 -17.47 0.97
C LEU A 23 -27.65 -18.76 0.52
N ALA A 24 -27.50 -18.96 -0.78
CA ALA A 24 -26.54 -19.90 -1.32
C ALA A 24 -25.14 -19.35 -0.97
N ALA A 25 -24.60 -19.78 0.16
CA ALA A 25 -23.18 -19.67 0.42
C ALA A 25 -22.49 -20.46 -0.70
N ALA A 26 -21.89 -19.73 -1.66
CA ALA A 26 -21.01 -20.36 -2.64
C ALA A 26 -19.90 -21.03 -1.83
N ALA A 27 -19.96 -22.34 -1.72
CA ALA A 27 -18.90 -23.13 -1.14
C ALA A 27 -17.66 -22.84 -1.98
N GLN A 28 -16.69 -22.12 -1.40
CA GLN A 28 -15.38 -21.97 -1.98
C GLN A 28 -14.78 -23.38 -2.00
N THR A 29 -14.87 -24.05 -3.14
CA THR A 29 -14.18 -25.29 -3.34
C THR A 29 -12.68 -24.98 -3.22
N GLY A 30 -12.05 -25.46 -2.17
CA GLY A 30 -10.61 -25.35 -1.99
C GLY A 30 -9.86 -25.87 -3.22
N PRO A 31 -8.64 -25.38 -3.49
CA PRO A 31 -7.87 -25.80 -4.66
C PRO A 31 -7.63 -27.32 -4.61
N LYS A 32 -7.74 -27.97 -5.79
CA LYS A 32 -7.42 -29.41 -5.90
C LYS A 32 -5.93 -29.63 -5.56
N THR A 33 -5.63 -30.73 -4.90
CA THR A 33 -4.26 -31.05 -4.41
C THR A 33 -3.19 -30.94 -5.51
N ASP A 34 -3.50 -31.38 -6.73
CA ASP A 34 -2.56 -31.33 -7.85
C ASP A 34 -2.17 -29.89 -8.27
N SER A 35 -3.06 -28.90 -8.07
CA SER A 35 -2.76 -27.51 -8.34
C SER A 35 -1.93 -26.84 -7.23
N LEU A 36 -1.92 -27.40 -6.03
CA LEU A 36 -1.14 -26.88 -4.91
C LEU A 36 0.35 -27.20 -5.06
N GLN A 37 0.70 -28.37 -5.64
CA GLN A 37 2.10 -28.74 -5.89
C GLN A 37 2.78 -27.82 -6.89
N ALA A 38 2.03 -27.28 -7.86
CA ALA A 38 2.54 -26.31 -8.84
C ALA A 38 2.63 -24.87 -8.29
N GLY A 39 2.18 -24.66 -7.07
CA GLY A 39 2.06 -23.31 -6.47
C GLY A 39 0.90 -22.51 -7.05
N LYS A 40 0.16 -21.80 -6.19
CA LYS A 40 -0.98 -20.98 -6.59
C LYS A 40 -1.13 -19.79 -5.68
N SER A 41 -1.38 -18.62 -6.30
CA SER A 41 -1.82 -17.45 -5.55
C SER A 41 -3.32 -17.55 -5.24
N LEU A 42 -3.67 -17.40 -3.98
CA LEU A 42 -5.06 -17.50 -3.50
C LEU A 42 -5.68 -16.13 -3.23
N ILE A 43 -4.87 -15.08 -3.10
CA ILE A 43 -5.34 -13.70 -2.95
C ILE A 43 -5.51 -13.12 -4.37
N PRO A 44 -6.71 -12.70 -4.76
CA PRO A 44 -6.93 -12.06 -6.05
C PRO A 44 -6.14 -10.75 -6.17
N THR A 45 -5.61 -10.50 -7.36
CA THR A 45 -5.00 -9.22 -7.71
C THR A 45 -5.87 -8.56 -8.79
N PRO A 46 -6.77 -7.63 -8.41
CA PRO A 46 -7.62 -6.92 -9.36
C PRO A 46 -6.80 -6.02 -10.28
N VAL A 47 -7.25 -5.88 -11.53
CA VAL A 47 -6.69 -4.92 -12.48
C VAL A 47 -7.59 -3.69 -12.49
N HIS A 48 -7.00 -2.51 -12.29
CA HIS A 48 -7.70 -1.22 -12.30
C HIS A 48 -7.23 -0.38 -13.49
N THR A 49 -8.13 0.43 -14.04
CA THR A 49 -7.78 1.37 -15.10
C THR A 49 -7.05 2.59 -14.53
N GLU A 50 -6.28 3.28 -15.35
CA GLU A 50 -5.65 4.54 -14.94
C GLU A 50 -6.69 5.59 -14.55
N GLN A 51 -7.83 5.62 -15.23
CA GLN A 51 -8.93 6.52 -14.90
C GLN A 51 -9.50 6.26 -13.50
N ASP A 52 -9.70 4.98 -13.13
CA ASP A 52 -10.14 4.60 -11.78
C ASP A 52 -9.11 4.99 -10.71
N ASP A 53 -7.83 4.83 -11.03
CA ASP A 53 -6.75 5.24 -10.12
C ASP A 53 -6.77 6.74 -9.88
N GLN A 54 -6.84 7.55 -10.93
CA GLN A 54 -6.90 9.01 -10.80
C GLN A 54 -8.15 9.47 -10.03
N ARG A 55 -9.30 8.80 -10.26
CA ARG A 55 -10.54 9.09 -9.51
C ARG A 55 -10.35 8.84 -8.01
N VAL A 56 -9.78 7.70 -7.64
CA VAL A 56 -9.58 7.34 -6.23
C VAL A 56 -8.52 8.23 -5.59
N LEU A 57 -7.38 8.49 -6.27
CA LEU A 57 -6.33 9.37 -5.77
C LEU A 57 -6.84 10.79 -5.48
N ALA A 58 -7.77 11.30 -6.28
CA ALA A 58 -8.37 12.61 -6.06
C ALA A 58 -9.10 12.72 -4.70
N LEU A 59 -9.66 11.61 -4.19
CA LEU A 59 -10.33 11.59 -2.88
C LEU A 59 -9.35 11.81 -1.72
N PHE A 60 -8.09 11.36 -1.87
CA PHE A 60 -7.05 11.46 -0.83
C PHE A 60 -6.20 12.71 -0.94
N LYS A 61 -6.42 13.55 -1.95
CA LYS A 61 -5.62 14.76 -2.13
C LYS A 61 -5.59 15.62 -0.86
N GLY A 62 -4.39 15.86 -0.31
CA GLY A 62 -4.14 16.70 0.86
C GLY A 62 -4.44 16.04 2.21
N LEU A 63 -4.92 14.80 2.25
CA LEU A 63 -5.05 14.03 3.49
C LEU A 63 -3.68 13.63 4.03
N ARG A 64 -3.55 13.64 5.36
CA ARG A 64 -2.36 13.20 6.09
C ARG A 64 -2.52 11.74 6.52
N VAL A 65 -1.42 11.09 6.86
CA VAL A 65 -1.44 9.74 7.46
C VAL A 65 -2.38 9.70 8.67
N ALA A 66 -2.27 10.66 9.59
CA ALA A 66 -3.14 10.73 10.78
C ALA A 66 -4.64 10.81 10.40
N ASP A 67 -5.03 11.68 9.46
CA ASP A 67 -6.41 11.81 9.00
C ASP A 67 -6.94 10.48 8.43
N VAL A 68 -6.09 9.79 7.67
CA VAL A 68 -6.45 8.51 7.02
C VAL A 68 -6.56 7.39 8.03
N VAL A 69 -5.68 7.32 9.03
CA VAL A 69 -5.77 6.35 10.12
C VAL A 69 -7.07 6.54 10.90
N ASP A 70 -7.40 7.77 11.29
CA ASP A 70 -8.68 8.08 11.95
C ASP A 70 -9.89 7.72 11.04
N GLY A 71 -9.75 7.95 9.74
CA GLY A 71 -10.76 7.56 8.74
C GLY A 71 -10.92 6.05 8.63
N MET A 72 -9.83 5.29 8.75
CA MET A 72 -9.85 3.82 8.79
C MET A 72 -10.51 3.31 10.06
N ASP A 73 -10.21 3.89 11.22
CA ASP A 73 -10.85 3.56 12.49
C ASP A 73 -12.36 3.76 12.40
N ALA A 74 -12.79 4.91 11.87
CA ALA A 74 -14.21 5.20 11.64
C ALA A 74 -14.88 4.25 10.63
N ALA A 75 -14.12 3.65 9.73
CA ALA A 75 -14.58 2.64 8.78
C ALA A 75 -14.52 1.20 9.33
N GLY A 76 -14.10 1.00 10.59
CA GLY A 76 -13.94 -0.32 11.22
C GLY A 76 -12.69 -1.09 10.77
N LEU A 77 -11.66 -0.39 10.30
CA LEU A 77 -10.39 -0.95 9.81
C LEU A 77 -9.23 -0.62 10.77
N GLN A 78 -9.49 -0.59 12.06
CA GLN A 78 -8.49 -0.27 13.08
C GLN A 78 -7.26 -1.18 12.94
N ASP A 79 -6.07 -0.58 12.93
CA ASP A 79 -4.75 -1.23 12.85
C ASP A 79 -4.50 -2.10 11.58
N VAL A 80 -5.42 -2.08 10.60
CA VAL A 80 -5.31 -2.94 9.40
C VAL A 80 -4.19 -2.49 8.46
N GLY A 81 -3.95 -1.19 8.31
CA GLY A 81 -3.08 -0.64 7.27
C GLY A 81 -1.88 0.16 7.77
N THR A 82 -1.69 0.30 9.09
CA THR A 82 -0.60 1.09 9.66
C THR A 82 0.71 0.30 9.62
N MET A 83 1.68 0.77 8.82
CA MET A 83 2.99 0.11 8.71
C MET A 83 3.85 0.35 9.96
N ASP A 84 4.81 -0.56 10.16
CA ASP A 84 5.84 -0.45 11.17
C ASP A 84 6.42 0.98 11.24
N PRO A 85 6.40 1.64 12.41
CA PRO A 85 6.86 3.03 12.55
C PRO A 85 8.35 3.24 12.27
N GLU A 86 9.15 2.16 12.22
CA GLU A 86 10.52 2.26 11.74
C GLU A 86 10.63 2.58 10.24
N ILE A 87 9.56 2.38 9.46
CA ILE A 87 9.49 2.82 8.06
C ILE A 87 9.15 4.31 8.06
N HIS A 88 10.14 5.14 7.79
CA HIS A 88 10.03 6.60 7.84
C HIS A 88 10.62 7.24 6.57
N PRO A 89 10.31 8.52 6.30
CA PRO A 89 10.85 9.19 5.13
C PRO A 89 12.37 9.34 5.25
N LEU A 90 13.09 9.00 4.17
CA LEU A 90 14.54 9.18 4.06
C LEU A 90 14.95 10.65 4.29
N TRP A 91 14.14 11.57 3.82
CA TRP A 91 14.34 13.02 3.94
C TRP A 91 13.01 13.74 4.15
N ARG A 92 13.06 14.96 4.70
CA ARG A 92 11.88 15.78 4.94
C ARG A 92 12.04 17.18 4.36
N ASP A 93 11.02 17.64 3.66
CA ASP A 93 10.87 19.03 3.22
C ASP A 93 9.85 19.74 4.11
N MET A 94 10.31 20.59 5.01
CA MET A 94 9.44 21.30 5.94
C MET A 94 8.86 22.60 5.34
N GLN A 95 9.27 22.99 4.13
CA GLN A 95 8.74 24.17 3.44
C GLN A 95 7.62 23.82 2.48
N GLY A 96 7.83 22.81 1.62
CA GLY A 96 6.89 22.40 0.58
C GLY A 96 6.17 21.09 0.87
N LEU A 97 6.62 20.33 1.89
CA LEU A 97 6.13 18.99 2.26
C LEU A 97 6.22 17.98 1.09
N SER A 98 7.17 18.18 0.17
CA SER A 98 7.33 17.37 -1.03
C SER A 98 7.81 15.93 -0.79
N HIS A 99 8.12 15.57 0.46
CA HIS A 99 8.34 14.19 0.89
C HIS A 99 7.05 13.38 1.06
N ARG A 100 5.89 14.05 1.07
CA ARG A 100 4.56 13.41 1.20
C ARG A 100 4.10 12.92 -0.16
N PHE A 101 3.40 11.80 -0.17
CA PHE A 101 2.71 11.35 -1.37
C PHE A 101 1.45 10.54 -1.05
N VAL A 102 0.58 10.46 -2.06
CA VAL A 102 -0.52 9.53 -2.16
C VAL A 102 -0.38 8.83 -3.50
N GLY A 103 -0.45 7.50 -3.51
CA GLY A 103 -0.30 6.73 -4.74
C GLY A 103 -1.07 5.42 -4.72
N VAL A 104 -1.21 4.81 -5.89
CA VAL A 104 -1.78 3.47 -6.06
C VAL A 104 -0.66 2.44 -6.09
N ALA A 105 -0.78 1.40 -5.30
CA ALA A 105 0.25 0.40 -5.12
C ALA A 105 0.52 -0.41 -6.40
N VAL A 106 1.77 -0.41 -6.85
CA VAL A 106 2.41 -1.44 -7.66
C VAL A 106 3.42 -2.12 -6.76
N THR A 107 3.45 -3.45 -6.76
CA THR A 107 4.24 -4.20 -5.80
C THR A 107 5.35 -5.00 -6.47
N ALA A 108 6.45 -5.20 -5.75
CA ALA A 108 7.51 -6.12 -6.13
C ALA A 108 8.02 -6.87 -4.88
N ARG A 109 8.45 -8.09 -5.07
CA ARG A 109 9.05 -8.89 -4.00
C ARG A 109 10.39 -9.43 -4.43
N TYR A 110 11.41 -9.15 -3.61
CA TYR A 110 12.74 -9.71 -3.73
C TYR A 110 13.00 -10.65 -2.56
N VAL A 111 13.67 -11.76 -2.84
CA VAL A 111 14.01 -12.81 -1.87
C VAL A 111 15.50 -13.06 -1.87
N PRO A 112 16.09 -13.58 -0.78
CA PRO A 112 17.49 -13.99 -0.76
C PRO A 112 17.77 -15.05 -1.81
N THR A 113 18.93 -14.94 -2.49
CA THR A 113 19.36 -15.98 -3.41
C THR A 113 19.80 -17.24 -2.67
N GLN A 114 19.61 -18.39 -3.31
CA GLN A 114 20.19 -19.67 -2.89
C GLN A 114 21.46 -20.02 -3.68
N LYS A 115 21.91 -19.14 -4.57
CA LYS A 115 23.13 -19.36 -5.35
C LYS A 115 24.36 -19.16 -4.48
N PRO A 116 25.43 -19.96 -4.69
CA PRO A 116 26.67 -19.79 -3.94
C PRO A 116 27.29 -18.42 -4.20
N PRO A 117 28.01 -17.85 -3.20
CA PRO A 117 28.71 -16.59 -3.39
C PRO A 117 29.68 -16.67 -4.58
N ALA A 118 29.70 -15.62 -5.39
CA ALA A 118 30.68 -15.48 -6.43
C ALA A 118 32.09 -15.31 -5.81
N GLY A 119 33.05 -16.05 -6.30
CA GLY A 119 34.45 -15.87 -5.92
C GLY A 119 35.03 -14.58 -6.43
N LYS A 120 36.33 -14.34 -6.16
CA LYS A 120 37.07 -13.22 -6.73
C LYS A 120 37.10 -13.34 -8.26
N MET A 121 36.77 -12.27 -8.96
CA MET A 121 36.73 -12.19 -10.42
C MET A 121 37.67 -11.06 -10.90
N ALA A 122 38.09 -11.15 -12.17
CA ALA A 122 38.61 -10.00 -12.88
C ALA A 122 37.51 -8.98 -13.17
N GLU A 123 37.82 -7.70 -13.34
CA GLU A 123 36.83 -6.63 -13.50
C GLU A 123 35.82 -6.91 -14.61
N ALA A 124 36.29 -7.23 -15.83
CA ALA A 124 35.38 -7.53 -16.95
C ALA A 124 34.45 -8.73 -16.69
N ALA A 125 34.93 -9.78 -16.02
CA ALA A 125 34.11 -10.93 -15.66
C ALA A 125 33.10 -10.57 -14.57
N TYR A 126 33.44 -9.67 -13.66
CA TYR A 126 32.54 -9.15 -12.65
C TYR A 126 31.40 -8.34 -13.28
N ASP A 127 31.73 -7.45 -14.22
CA ASP A 127 30.73 -6.63 -14.92
C ASP A 127 29.74 -7.48 -15.70
N GLU A 128 30.24 -8.50 -16.43
CA GLU A 128 29.40 -9.46 -17.15
C GLU A 128 28.50 -10.24 -16.19
N TRP A 129 29.05 -10.78 -15.12
CA TRP A 129 28.30 -11.53 -14.11
C TRP A 129 27.24 -10.66 -13.42
N ALA A 130 27.57 -9.43 -13.06
CA ALA A 130 26.63 -8.53 -12.40
C ALA A 130 25.51 -8.08 -13.37
N GLY A 131 25.85 -7.79 -14.63
CA GLY A 131 24.90 -7.47 -15.68
C GLY A 131 23.91 -8.62 -15.92
N ASP A 132 24.42 -9.83 -16.10
CA ASP A 132 23.62 -11.04 -16.27
C ASP A 132 22.69 -11.30 -15.09
N TRP A 133 23.14 -11.01 -13.87
CA TRP A 133 22.30 -11.13 -12.67
C TRP A 133 21.16 -10.12 -12.68
N TYR A 134 21.41 -8.86 -13.03
CA TYR A 134 20.37 -7.85 -13.16
C TYR A 134 19.36 -8.20 -14.25
N ASP A 135 19.82 -8.68 -15.39
CA ASP A 135 18.94 -8.99 -16.51
C ASP A 135 18.03 -10.19 -16.23
N ARG A 136 18.54 -11.22 -15.56
CA ARG A 136 17.84 -12.49 -15.44
C ARG A 136 17.29 -12.82 -14.06
N LEU A 137 17.86 -12.28 -12.99
CA LEU A 137 17.55 -12.71 -11.64
C LEU A 137 17.01 -11.60 -10.75
N SER A 138 17.52 -10.38 -10.87
CA SER A 138 17.09 -9.29 -9.98
C SER A 138 16.73 -8.00 -10.75
N GLY A 139 16.17 -8.16 -11.93
CA GLY A 139 15.66 -7.06 -12.75
C GLY A 139 14.47 -6.33 -12.13
N GLU A 140 13.93 -5.41 -12.90
CA GLU A 140 12.83 -4.52 -12.48
C GLU A 140 11.62 -4.63 -13.44
N PRO A 141 11.03 -5.83 -13.61
CA PRO A 141 9.93 -6.02 -14.56
C PRO A 141 8.65 -5.27 -14.17
N PHE A 142 8.59 -4.69 -12.97
CA PHE A 142 7.51 -3.80 -12.54
C PHE A 142 7.55 -2.41 -13.19
N THR A 143 8.65 -2.02 -13.82
CA THR A 143 8.78 -0.68 -14.43
C THR A 143 7.75 -0.41 -15.50
N ASP A 144 7.32 -1.43 -16.25
CA ASP A 144 6.27 -1.33 -17.27
C ASP A 144 4.87 -1.12 -16.69
N LEU A 145 4.71 -1.35 -15.39
CA LEU A 145 3.46 -1.11 -14.66
C LEU A 145 3.38 0.28 -14.04
N ILE A 146 4.51 1.01 -14.01
CA ILE A 146 4.55 2.36 -13.45
C ILE A 146 3.82 3.32 -14.38
N ARG A 147 2.85 4.03 -13.83
CA ARG A 147 2.10 5.09 -14.48
C ARG A 147 1.88 6.25 -13.52
N ARG A 148 1.35 7.34 -14.01
CA ARG A 148 1.11 8.53 -13.18
C ARG A 148 0.31 8.20 -11.91
N GLY A 149 0.88 8.52 -10.75
CA GLY A 149 0.27 8.26 -9.46
C GLY A 149 0.59 6.90 -8.86
N THR A 150 1.52 6.14 -9.43
CA THR A 150 1.98 4.88 -8.85
C THR A 150 2.77 5.12 -7.56
N ALA A 151 2.43 4.40 -6.49
CA ALA A 151 3.28 4.17 -5.33
C ALA A 151 3.93 2.79 -5.50
N LEU A 152 5.25 2.73 -5.55
CA LEU A 152 5.95 1.44 -5.63
C LEU A 152 6.18 0.89 -4.22
N VAL A 153 5.69 -0.31 -3.94
CA VAL A 153 5.86 -1.00 -2.65
C VAL A 153 6.71 -2.24 -2.86
N ILE A 154 7.89 -2.24 -2.24
CA ILE A 154 8.89 -3.31 -2.40
C ILE A 154 9.07 -4.07 -1.10
N GLU A 155 8.64 -5.33 -1.08
CA GLU A 155 9.06 -6.30 -0.08
C GLU A 155 10.45 -6.80 -0.47
N ASP A 156 11.44 -6.60 0.40
CA ASP A 156 12.80 -7.08 0.17
C ASP A 156 13.35 -7.74 1.43
N ALA A 157 14.19 -8.71 1.24
CA ALA A 157 14.75 -9.49 2.34
C ALA A 157 15.70 -8.66 3.21
N PRO A 158 15.44 -8.56 4.51
CA PRO A 158 16.26 -7.75 5.41
C PRO A 158 17.62 -8.39 5.76
N ALA A 159 17.87 -9.62 5.30
CA ALA A 159 18.98 -10.45 5.79
C ALA A 159 20.37 -10.02 5.33
N ALA A 160 20.50 -9.24 4.25
CA ALA A 160 21.77 -8.77 3.73
C ALA A 160 21.79 -7.24 3.66
N ASP A 161 22.98 -6.67 3.67
CA ASP A 161 23.19 -5.23 3.45
C ASP A 161 23.08 -4.91 1.95
N VAL A 162 21.89 -5.00 1.41
CA VAL A 162 21.60 -4.82 -0.01
C VAL A 162 20.93 -3.46 -0.20
N GLY A 163 21.65 -2.49 -0.76
CA GLY A 163 21.03 -1.26 -1.27
C GLY A 163 20.28 -1.54 -2.57
N SER A 164 19.11 -2.20 -2.47
CA SER A 164 18.34 -2.67 -3.64
C SER A 164 17.84 -1.54 -4.52
N ILE A 165 17.66 -0.35 -3.95
CA ILE A 165 17.21 0.86 -4.62
C ILE A 165 18.39 1.83 -4.66
N GLY A 166 18.77 2.27 -5.88
CA GLY A 166 19.78 3.31 -6.08
C GLY A 166 19.15 4.57 -6.68
N SER A 167 19.90 5.68 -6.70
CA SER A 167 19.43 6.97 -7.23
C SER A 167 19.03 6.87 -8.71
N TYR A 168 19.80 6.17 -9.53
CA TYR A 168 19.47 5.97 -10.94
C TYR A 168 18.09 5.32 -11.14
N ASN A 169 17.84 4.20 -10.43
CA ASN A 169 16.59 3.46 -10.55
C ASN A 169 15.39 4.30 -10.11
N ILE A 170 15.46 4.89 -8.92
CA ILE A 170 14.35 5.62 -8.34
C ILE A 170 14.01 6.90 -9.12
N LEU A 171 15.02 7.54 -9.74
CA LEU A 171 14.81 8.68 -10.61
C LEU A 171 14.09 8.27 -11.91
N GLU A 172 14.47 7.13 -12.50
CA GLU A 172 13.78 6.57 -13.67
C GLU A 172 12.31 6.28 -13.34
N TRP A 173 12.02 5.66 -12.18
CA TRP A 173 10.65 5.39 -11.75
C TRP A 173 9.84 6.67 -11.57
N LYS A 174 10.45 7.72 -11.00
CA LYS A 174 9.82 9.06 -10.89
C LYS A 174 9.46 9.62 -12.26
N ILE A 175 10.36 9.55 -13.22
CA ILE A 175 10.13 10.04 -14.60
C ILE A 175 8.96 9.29 -15.26
N ARG A 176 8.80 7.99 -14.97
CA ARG A 176 7.67 7.18 -15.46
C ARG A 176 6.34 7.49 -14.76
N GLY A 177 6.35 8.24 -13.66
CA GLY A 177 5.12 8.66 -12.95
C GLY A 177 4.97 8.10 -11.54
N CYS A 178 5.99 7.40 -11.00
CA CYS A 178 6.03 7.01 -9.60
C CYS A 178 6.07 8.25 -8.71
N VAL A 179 5.16 8.31 -7.73
CA VAL A 179 5.03 9.44 -6.80
C VAL A 179 5.80 9.23 -5.50
N GLY A 180 6.15 7.99 -5.20
CA GLY A 180 6.92 7.61 -4.02
C GLY A 180 7.13 6.11 -3.91
N VAL A 181 8.10 5.73 -3.10
CA VAL A 181 8.52 4.34 -2.89
C VAL A 181 8.48 4.02 -1.40
N VAL A 182 7.95 2.85 -1.07
CA VAL A 182 7.98 2.27 0.29
C VAL A 182 8.66 0.91 0.20
N THR A 183 9.60 0.63 1.10
CA THR A 183 10.26 -0.68 1.13
C THR A 183 10.51 -1.18 2.54
N SER A 184 10.35 -2.49 2.74
CA SER A 184 10.84 -3.19 3.93
C SER A 184 12.34 -3.51 3.84
N GLY A 185 12.93 -3.32 2.66
CA GLY A 185 14.36 -3.48 2.41
C GLY A 185 15.15 -2.20 2.67
N THR A 186 16.21 -2.02 1.89
CA THR A 186 17.15 -0.91 2.04
C THR A 186 17.44 -0.25 0.69
N ALA A 187 17.93 1.00 0.73
CA ALA A 187 18.36 1.76 -0.42
C ALA A 187 19.80 2.27 -0.21
N ARG A 188 20.49 2.55 -1.30
CA ARG A 188 21.78 3.23 -1.32
C ARG A 188 21.67 4.56 -2.10
N ASP A 189 22.76 5.28 -2.24
CA ASP A 189 22.81 6.58 -2.93
C ASP A 189 21.80 7.57 -2.31
N THR A 190 21.72 7.55 -0.97
CA THR A 190 20.65 8.23 -0.24
C THR A 190 20.72 9.74 -0.30
N ASP A 191 21.92 10.29 -0.46
CA ASP A 191 22.15 11.74 -0.61
C ASP A 191 21.61 12.24 -1.95
N GLU A 192 21.89 11.50 -3.03
CA GLU A 192 21.37 11.79 -4.36
C GLU A 192 19.85 11.68 -4.40
N ILE A 193 19.28 10.63 -3.83
CA ILE A 193 17.81 10.46 -3.76
C ILE A 193 17.16 11.63 -3.04
N ALA A 194 17.76 12.12 -1.96
CA ALA A 194 17.27 13.28 -1.23
C ALA A 194 17.37 14.58 -2.04
N LEU A 195 18.48 14.79 -2.77
CA LEU A 195 18.67 15.94 -3.66
C LEU A 195 17.70 15.92 -4.85
N GLU A 196 17.43 14.76 -5.42
CA GLU A 196 16.45 14.53 -6.49
C GLU A 196 15.01 14.66 -6.02
N ARG A 197 14.81 14.77 -4.70
CA ARG A 197 13.49 14.89 -4.06
C ARG A 197 12.53 13.78 -4.49
N VAL A 198 12.99 12.54 -4.47
CA VAL A 198 12.11 11.38 -4.63
C VAL A 198 11.66 10.91 -3.26
N PRO A 199 10.35 10.87 -2.98
CA PRO A 199 9.85 10.33 -1.72
C PRO A 199 10.21 8.86 -1.59
N LEU A 200 10.99 8.51 -0.57
CA LEU A 200 11.39 7.15 -0.24
C LEU A 200 11.21 6.90 1.25
N TYR A 201 10.50 5.84 1.58
CA TYR A 201 10.21 5.40 2.95
C TYR A 201 10.83 4.03 3.18
N LEU A 202 11.67 3.91 4.19
CA LEU A 202 12.45 2.72 4.50
C LEU A 202 12.86 2.72 5.97
N LYS A 203 13.30 1.57 6.48
CA LYS A 203 13.84 1.48 7.84
C LYS A 203 15.26 2.01 7.96
N LYS A 204 16.13 1.71 6.99
CA LYS A 204 17.55 2.07 7.01
C LYS A 204 18.19 2.03 5.63
N PRO A 205 19.28 2.77 5.39
CA PRO A 205 20.13 2.62 4.22
C PRO A 205 20.82 1.25 4.17
N GLY A 206 21.15 0.81 2.95
CA GLY A 206 22.01 -0.35 2.64
C GLY A 206 23.15 0.08 1.72
N ARG A 207 24.08 -0.83 1.40
CA ARG A 207 25.33 -0.47 0.68
C ARG A 207 25.63 -1.38 -0.50
N GLY A 208 25.32 -2.66 -0.42
CA GLY A 208 25.64 -3.61 -1.46
C GLY A 208 24.71 -3.54 -2.68
N ILE A 209 25.12 -4.16 -3.78
CA ILE A 209 24.26 -4.34 -4.97
C ILE A 209 23.42 -5.61 -4.85
N ARG A 210 22.36 -5.72 -5.68
CA ARG A 210 21.51 -6.92 -5.74
C ARG A 210 22.22 -8.20 -6.21
N PRO A 211 23.12 -8.15 -7.21
CA PRO A 211 23.85 -9.32 -7.66
C PRO A 211 24.51 -10.12 -6.53
N GLY A 212 24.27 -11.43 -6.52
CA GLY A 212 24.75 -12.35 -5.50
C GLY A 212 24.05 -12.28 -4.16
N ARG A 213 22.97 -11.50 -4.01
CA ARG A 213 22.27 -11.28 -2.74
C ARG A 213 20.79 -11.57 -2.80
N ASN A 214 20.08 -11.01 -3.76
CA ASN A 214 18.65 -11.22 -3.90
C ASN A 214 18.24 -11.49 -5.36
N GLU A 215 17.04 -12.03 -5.50
CA GLU A 215 16.37 -12.33 -6.76
C GLU A 215 14.95 -11.78 -6.70
N VAL A 216 14.41 -11.31 -7.83
CA VAL A 216 13.00 -10.94 -7.92
C VAL A 216 12.16 -12.19 -7.95
N GLU A 217 11.24 -12.33 -6.97
CA GLU A 217 10.34 -13.48 -6.87
C GLU A 217 9.03 -13.22 -7.61
N SER A 218 8.45 -12.02 -7.41
CA SER A 218 7.20 -11.66 -8.06
C SER A 218 7.06 -10.14 -8.23
N VAL A 219 6.21 -9.76 -9.18
CA VAL A 219 5.78 -8.38 -9.37
C VAL A 219 4.27 -8.33 -9.48
N ASN A 220 3.69 -7.22 -9.02
CA ASN A 220 2.26 -6.97 -9.03
C ASN A 220 1.44 -8.12 -8.40
N ARG A 221 1.96 -8.66 -7.30
CA ARG A 221 1.32 -9.66 -6.43
C ARG A 221 1.21 -9.10 -5.02
N PRO A 222 0.34 -9.65 -4.17
CA PRO A 222 0.30 -9.25 -2.76
C PRO A 222 1.66 -9.43 -2.08
N VAL A 223 2.09 -8.40 -1.34
CA VAL A 223 3.35 -8.39 -0.59
C VAL A 223 3.11 -8.01 0.86
N VAL A 224 4.08 -8.26 1.74
CA VAL A 224 4.07 -7.76 3.11
C VAL A 224 5.16 -6.69 3.25
N CYS A 225 4.76 -5.46 3.53
CA CYS A 225 5.67 -4.36 3.78
C CYS A 225 5.36 -3.70 5.11
N GLY A 226 6.36 -3.55 5.98
CA GLY A 226 6.15 -2.98 7.31
C GLY A 226 5.09 -3.72 8.16
N GLY A 227 4.97 -5.05 8.02
CA GLY A 227 3.98 -5.85 8.72
C GLY A 227 2.56 -5.80 8.14
N VAL A 228 2.33 -5.00 7.07
CA VAL A 228 1.02 -4.81 6.45
C VAL A 228 0.95 -5.56 5.12
N LEU A 229 -0.16 -6.26 4.88
CA LEU A 229 -0.49 -6.81 3.57
C LEU A 229 -0.82 -5.66 2.60
N VAL A 230 -0.13 -5.61 1.47
CA VAL A 230 -0.39 -4.66 0.38
C VAL A 230 -0.81 -5.44 -0.86
N ILE A 231 -2.00 -5.17 -1.35
CA ILE A 231 -2.51 -5.74 -2.60
C ILE A 231 -2.33 -4.69 -3.71
N PRO A 232 -1.85 -5.07 -4.92
CA PRO A 232 -1.79 -4.16 -6.04
C PRO A 232 -3.12 -3.42 -6.25
N GLY A 233 -3.06 -2.10 -6.32
CA GLY A 233 -4.24 -1.26 -6.41
C GLY A 233 -4.68 -0.61 -5.10
N ASP A 234 -4.17 -1.02 -3.95
CA ASP A 234 -4.40 -0.34 -2.66
C ASP A 234 -3.85 1.09 -2.68
N ILE A 235 -4.39 1.94 -1.81
CA ILE A 235 -3.95 3.33 -1.73
C ILE A 235 -2.89 3.47 -0.64
N ILE A 236 -1.75 4.02 -1.01
CA ILE A 236 -0.64 4.31 -0.11
C ILE A 236 -0.65 5.79 0.21
N VAL A 237 -0.70 6.12 1.49
CA VAL A 237 -0.55 7.50 1.98
C VAL A 237 0.67 7.56 2.87
N ALA A 238 1.56 8.50 2.61
CA ALA A 238 2.83 8.61 3.31
C ALA A 238 3.19 10.07 3.62
N ASP A 239 3.59 10.32 4.86
CA ASP A 239 4.06 11.63 5.31
C ASP A 239 5.06 11.52 6.48
N GLY A 240 5.25 12.59 7.25
CA GLY A 240 6.18 12.63 8.38
C GLY A 240 5.89 11.61 9.49
N ASP A 241 4.67 11.10 9.57
CA ASP A 241 4.24 10.14 10.59
C ASP A 241 4.44 8.67 10.15
N GLY A 242 4.81 8.45 8.88
CA GLY A 242 5.05 7.12 8.33
C GLY A 242 4.17 6.80 7.12
N VAL A 243 3.68 5.57 7.05
CA VAL A 243 2.92 5.04 5.91
C VAL A 243 1.67 4.32 6.37
N VAL A 244 0.55 4.59 5.70
CA VAL A 244 -0.68 3.83 5.86
C VAL A 244 -1.17 3.30 4.51
N VAL A 245 -1.68 2.07 4.52
CA VAL A 245 -2.27 1.37 3.38
C VAL A 245 -3.77 1.33 3.55
N VAL A 246 -4.50 1.83 2.58
CA VAL A 246 -5.96 1.75 2.56
C VAL A 246 -6.37 0.69 1.54
N PRO A 247 -7.01 -0.42 1.96
CA PRO A 247 -7.54 -1.39 1.03
C PRO A 247 -8.49 -0.71 0.04
N ARG A 248 -8.26 -0.95 -1.25
CA ARG A 248 -8.98 -0.22 -2.31
C ARG A 248 -10.49 -0.28 -2.21
N ALA A 249 -11.02 -1.40 -1.76
CA ALA A 249 -12.46 -1.58 -1.58
C ALA A 249 -13.08 -0.62 -0.57
N HIS A 250 -12.29 -0.06 0.34
CA HIS A 250 -12.74 0.85 1.40
C HIS A 250 -12.35 2.32 1.15
N ALA A 251 -11.63 2.59 0.06
CA ALA A 251 -11.01 3.89 -0.20
C ALA A 251 -12.00 5.07 -0.15
N GLU A 252 -13.19 4.93 -0.73
CA GLU A 252 -14.19 6.02 -0.74
C GLU A 252 -14.71 6.34 0.66
N GLY A 253 -15.03 5.31 1.44
CA GLY A 253 -15.51 5.46 2.82
C GLY A 253 -14.45 6.08 3.72
N VAL A 254 -13.22 5.55 3.67
CA VAL A 254 -12.08 6.05 4.44
C VAL A 254 -11.79 7.51 4.09
N ALA A 255 -11.67 7.83 2.80
CA ALA A 255 -11.39 9.20 2.37
C ALA A 255 -12.47 10.21 2.82
N LYS A 256 -13.74 9.80 2.81
CA LYS A 256 -14.87 10.62 3.29
C LYS A 256 -14.72 10.96 4.78
N TYR A 257 -14.44 9.96 5.63
CA TYR A 257 -14.24 10.19 7.06
C TYR A 257 -12.97 10.99 7.33
N ALA A 258 -11.86 10.63 6.71
CA ALA A 258 -10.58 11.34 6.82
C ALA A 258 -10.71 12.83 6.47
N ARG A 259 -11.46 13.14 5.41
CA ARG A 259 -11.72 14.52 4.98
C ARG A 259 -12.44 15.33 6.04
N LYS A 260 -13.50 14.75 6.62
CA LYS A 260 -14.28 15.39 7.69
C LYS A 260 -13.40 15.67 8.93
N ILE A 261 -12.56 14.72 9.31
CA ILE A 261 -11.65 14.85 10.47
C ILE A 261 -10.63 15.95 10.20
N MET A 262 -9.97 15.91 9.03
CA MET A 262 -8.99 16.92 8.62
C MET A 262 -9.57 18.34 8.64
N GLU A 263 -10.78 18.53 8.09
CA GLU A 263 -11.43 19.83 8.05
C GLU A 263 -11.71 20.36 9.45
N SER A 264 -12.24 19.51 10.34
CA SER A 264 -12.49 19.86 11.74
C SER A 264 -11.19 20.23 12.48
N ASP A 265 -10.12 19.45 12.28
CA ASP A 265 -8.81 19.70 12.88
C ASP A 265 -8.19 21.00 12.37
N GLN A 266 -8.28 21.27 11.06
CA GLN A 266 -7.79 22.52 10.49
C GLN A 266 -8.53 23.73 11.05
N ASP A 267 -9.84 23.66 11.22
CA ASP A 267 -10.62 24.77 11.80
C ASP A 267 -10.23 25.01 13.27
N GLY A 268 -10.08 23.97 14.06
CA GLY A 268 -9.58 24.05 15.42
C GLY A 268 -8.17 24.66 15.49
N ARG A 269 -7.25 24.22 14.61
CA ARG A 269 -5.89 24.76 14.54
C ARG A 269 -5.85 26.22 14.11
N ARG A 270 -6.68 26.66 13.17
CA ARG A 270 -6.78 28.09 12.80
C ARG A 270 -7.16 28.96 13.99
N GLU A 271 -8.12 28.51 14.81
CA GLU A 271 -8.50 29.20 16.03
C GLU A 271 -7.34 29.28 17.03
N LEU A 272 -6.57 28.21 17.22
CA LEU A 272 -5.38 28.21 18.08
C LEU A 272 -4.28 29.13 17.55
N TYR A 273 -4.03 29.14 16.22
CA TYR A 273 -3.07 30.05 15.58
C TYR A 273 -3.44 31.50 15.82
N ARG A 274 -4.75 31.83 15.66
CA ARG A 274 -5.27 33.17 15.93
C ARG A 274 -5.05 33.59 17.38
N LYS A 275 -5.34 32.70 18.35
CA LYS A 275 -5.12 32.94 19.78
C LYS A 275 -3.65 33.13 20.13
N ALA A 276 -2.77 32.39 19.47
CA ALA A 276 -1.32 32.44 19.69
C ALA A 276 -0.62 33.57 18.90
N GLY A 277 -1.33 34.32 18.06
CA GLY A 277 -0.74 35.36 17.21
C GLY A 277 0.18 34.79 16.12
N LEU A 278 0.01 33.51 15.73
CA LEU A 278 0.79 32.86 14.69
C LEU A 278 0.21 33.09 13.33
N LYS A 279 1.07 33.16 12.28
CA LYS A 279 0.66 33.17 10.88
C LYS A 279 0.34 31.76 10.44
N GLU A 280 -0.73 31.60 9.65
CA GLU A 280 -1.07 30.32 9.02
C GLU A 280 0.08 29.84 8.11
N ASP A 281 0.49 28.61 8.31
CA ASP A 281 1.48 27.93 7.51
C ASP A 281 0.85 27.12 6.34
N ILE A 282 1.69 26.40 5.60
CA ILE A 282 1.27 25.61 4.43
C ILE A 282 0.24 24.51 4.79
N THR A 283 0.20 24.05 6.04
CA THR A 283 -0.71 22.97 6.48
C THR A 283 -2.13 23.45 6.73
N LEU A 284 -2.35 24.75 6.80
CA LEU A 284 -3.65 25.39 6.97
C LEU A 284 -4.16 26.10 5.72
N LYS A 285 -3.31 26.21 4.67
CA LYS A 285 -3.72 26.80 3.38
C LYS A 285 -4.62 25.82 2.64
N LYS A 286 -5.74 26.34 2.10
CA LYS A 286 -6.66 25.60 1.24
C LYS A 286 -6.08 25.36 -0.15
#